data_60363506769468808ce647b7ea835cca
#
_entry.id   60363506769468808ce647b7ea835cca
#
_cell.length_a   1.000
_cell.length_b   1.000
_cell.length_c   1.000
_cell.angle_alpha   90.00
_cell.angle_beta   90.00
_cell.angle_gamma   90.00
#
_symmetry.space_group_name_H-M   'P 1'
#
loop_
_entity.id
_entity.type
_entity.pdbx_description
1 polymer ?
#
loop_
_entity_poly.entity_id
_entity_poly.type
_entity_poly.pdbx_seq_one_letter_code
_entity_poly.pdbx_strand_id
1 'polypeptide(L)'
;MGLFSFTQEIAMDLGTANTIIITNGKIVVDEPSVVALDRRTDKMIAVGEKAMLMHEKTHENIRTIRPLRDGVIADFYACEQMMRGLIKQVNTRNHLFSPSLRMVIGVPSGSTEVELRAVRDSAEHAGGRDVYLIFEPMAAAIGIGIDVEAPEGNMIVDIGGGSTEIAVISLGGIVSNNSIRIAGDDLTADIQEYMSRQHNVKVSERMAERIKINVGAALTELGDDAPEDYIVHGPNRITALPMEVPVCYQEVAHCLEKSISKVETAILSALENTPPELYADIVHNGIYLAGGGALLRGLDKRLTDKINIPFHIAEDPLHAVAKGTGVALKNVDRFSFLMR
;
A
#
# COMPACT_ATOMS: atom_id res chain seq x y z
N MET A 1 27.88 25.10 -22.99
CA MET A 1 27.72 25.64 -21.64
C MET A 1 26.24 25.56 -21.28
N GLY A 2 25.82 24.47 -20.60
CA GLY A 2 24.43 24.26 -20.24
C GLY A 2 24.10 25.13 -19.04
N LEU A 3 23.12 26.03 -19.18
CA LEU A 3 22.46 26.70 -18.07
C LEU A 3 21.94 25.64 -17.11
N PHE A 4 22.14 25.85 -15.82
CA PHE A 4 21.79 25.01 -14.70
C PHE A 4 20.43 24.32 -14.88
N SER A 5 20.44 23.05 -15.34
CA SER A 5 19.27 22.19 -15.24
C SER A 5 19.16 21.78 -13.79
N PHE A 6 18.23 22.37 -13.07
CA PHE A 6 17.92 21.98 -11.69
C PHE A 6 17.10 20.71 -11.76
N THR A 7 17.70 19.57 -11.46
CA THR A 7 17.01 18.28 -11.38
C THR A 7 16.51 18.09 -9.96
N GLN A 8 15.21 17.90 -9.79
CA GLN A 8 14.61 17.52 -8.52
C GLN A 8 14.39 16.02 -8.51
N GLU A 9 14.75 15.39 -7.40
CA GLU A 9 14.65 13.95 -7.20
C GLU A 9 13.43 13.62 -6.33
N ILE A 10 12.58 12.71 -6.81
CA ILE A 10 11.34 12.26 -6.17
C ILE A 10 11.31 10.74 -6.15
N ALA A 11 11.22 10.16 -4.95
CA ALA A 11 10.83 8.78 -4.78
C ALA A 11 9.33 8.74 -4.44
N MET A 12 8.58 7.87 -5.12
CA MET A 12 7.13 7.77 -4.95
C MET A 12 6.74 6.31 -4.72
N ASP A 13 6.04 6.09 -3.63
CA ASP A 13 5.26 4.88 -3.42
C ASP A 13 3.83 5.20 -3.87
N LEU A 14 3.43 4.62 -5.00
CA LEU A 14 2.12 4.87 -5.62
C LEU A 14 1.13 3.79 -5.21
N GLY A 15 0.80 3.76 -3.92
CA GLY A 15 -0.06 2.72 -3.34
C GLY A 15 -1.55 2.92 -3.60
N THR A 16 -2.32 1.82 -3.54
CA THR A 16 -3.78 1.83 -3.72
C THR A 16 -4.49 2.66 -2.64
N ALA A 17 -4.06 2.56 -1.40
CA ALA A 17 -4.65 3.30 -0.28
C ALA A 17 -4.04 4.69 -0.11
N ASN A 18 -2.71 4.77 -0.04
CA ASN A 18 -1.96 6.00 0.16
C ASN A 18 -0.87 6.13 -0.90
N THR A 19 -0.56 7.38 -1.27
CA THR A 19 0.61 7.75 -2.06
C THR A 19 1.58 8.51 -1.18
N ILE A 20 2.83 8.03 -1.11
CA ILE A 20 3.89 8.61 -0.30
C ILE A 20 4.97 9.17 -1.22
N ILE A 21 5.43 10.40 -0.94
CA ILE A 21 6.52 11.02 -1.69
C ILE A 21 7.67 11.36 -0.75
N ILE A 22 8.86 10.93 -1.14
CA ILE A 22 10.12 11.24 -0.47
C ILE A 22 10.97 12.14 -1.38
N THR A 23 11.48 13.21 -0.81
CA THR A 23 12.50 14.06 -1.43
C THR A 23 13.57 14.39 -0.40
N ASN A 24 14.85 14.40 -0.82
CA ASN A 24 16.00 14.62 0.07
C ASN A 24 16.01 13.69 1.32
N GLY A 25 15.51 12.47 1.18
CA GLY A 25 15.46 11.47 2.25
C GLY A 25 14.40 11.73 3.34
N LYS A 26 13.43 12.61 3.08
CA LYS A 26 12.33 12.91 4.01
C LYS A 26 10.99 12.67 3.32
N ILE A 27 10.05 12.10 4.06
CA ILE A 27 8.65 12.03 3.65
C ILE A 27 8.11 13.45 3.62
N VAL A 28 7.62 13.89 2.47
CA VAL A 28 7.06 15.24 2.25
C VAL A 28 5.58 15.19 1.86
N VAL A 29 5.11 14.05 1.38
CA VAL A 29 3.70 13.75 1.13
C VAL A 29 3.43 12.36 1.68
N ASP A 30 2.36 12.23 2.43
CA ASP A 30 1.74 10.97 2.87
C ASP A 30 0.24 11.23 2.86
N GLU A 31 -0.39 10.88 1.74
CA GLU A 31 -1.76 11.29 1.43
C GLU A 31 -2.57 10.13 0.88
N PRO A 32 -3.87 10.04 1.19
CA PRO A 32 -4.75 9.08 0.54
C PRO A 32 -4.73 9.17 -0.98
N SER A 33 -4.72 8.04 -1.66
CA SER A 33 -4.75 7.95 -3.13
C SER A 33 -6.16 8.24 -3.68
N VAL A 34 -6.61 9.48 -3.50
CA VAL A 34 -7.93 9.96 -3.89
C VAL A 34 -7.83 11.31 -4.59
N VAL A 35 -8.61 11.50 -5.64
CA VAL A 35 -8.77 12.78 -6.34
C VAL A 35 -10.25 13.15 -6.46
N ALA A 36 -10.55 14.43 -6.28
CA ALA A 36 -11.87 15.01 -6.53
C ALA A 36 -11.84 15.84 -7.80
N LEU A 37 -12.75 15.55 -8.72
CA LEU A 37 -12.87 16.21 -10.03
C LEU A 37 -14.25 16.87 -10.18
N ASP A 38 -14.27 18.02 -10.85
CA ASP A 38 -15.50 18.64 -11.34
C ASP A 38 -16.04 17.81 -12.52
N ARG A 39 -17.29 17.35 -12.44
CA ARG A 39 -17.89 16.47 -13.46
C ARG A 39 -18.09 17.12 -14.82
N ARG A 40 -18.16 18.45 -14.89
CA ARG A 40 -18.43 19.16 -16.14
C ARG A 40 -17.14 19.50 -16.88
N THR A 41 -16.08 19.79 -16.11
CA THR A 41 -14.82 20.31 -16.69
C THR A 41 -13.67 19.32 -16.57
N ASP A 42 -13.87 18.21 -15.85
CA ASP A 42 -12.84 17.22 -15.44
C ASP A 42 -11.62 17.83 -14.73
N LYS A 43 -11.74 19.08 -14.27
CA LYS A 43 -10.66 19.74 -13.54
C LYS A 43 -10.56 19.21 -12.12
N MET A 44 -9.33 19.03 -11.66
CA MET A 44 -9.04 18.65 -10.29
C MET A 44 -9.49 19.77 -9.32
N ILE A 45 -10.29 19.39 -8.32
CA ILE A 45 -10.77 20.25 -7.22
C ILE A 45 -9.89 20.05 -5.99
N ALA A 46 -9.57 18.80 -5.66
CA ALA A 46 -8.79 18.42 -4.51
C ALA A 46 -8.07 17.07 -4.73
N VAL A 47 -7.03 16.81 -3.93
CA VAL A 47 -6.28 15.57 -3.92
C VAL A 47 -5.92 15.20 -2.48
N GLY A 48 -5.70 13.92 -2.21
CA GLY A 48 -5.27 13.42 -0.91
C GLY A 48 -6.37 13.56 0.15
N GLU A 49 -6.00 13.92 1.37
CA GLU A 49 -6.92 14.05 2.51
C GLU A 49 -8.10 14.98 2.20
N LYS A 50 -7.87 16.08 1.49
CA LYS A 50 -8.95 17.00 1.09
C LYS A 50 -9.98 16.33 0.18
N ALA A 51 -9.54 15.48 -0.74
CA ALA A 51 -10.44 14.72 -1.60
C ALA A 51 -11.12 13.59 -0.82
N MET A 52 -10.42 12.93 0.11
CA MET A 52 -10.97 11.90 0.99
C MET A 52 -12.06 12.45 1.90
N LEU A 53 -11.94 13.68 2.39
CA LEU A 53 -13.00 14.35 3.16
C LEU A 53 -14.29 14.58 2.35
N MET A 54 -14.18 14.66 1.02
CA MET A 54 -15.31 14.78 0.10
C MET A 54 -15.88 13.42 -0.30
N HIS A 55 -15.10 12.34 -0.16
CA HIS A 55 -15.52 11.00 -0.58
C HIS A 55 -16.80 10.58 0.15
N GLU A 56 -17.73 9.94 -0.57
CA GLU A 56 -19.07 9.55 -0.09
C GLU A 56 -19.99 10.73 0.36
N LYS A 57 -19.57 12.00 0.17
CA LYS A 57 -20.32 13.18 0.56
C LYS A 57 -20.58 14.17 -0.60
N THR A 58 -20.20 13.78 -1.82
CA THR A 58 -20.29 14.66 -2.98
C THR A 58 -21.71 14.85 -3.48
N HIS A 59 -22.01 16.03 -4.02
CA HIS A 59 -23.21 16.27 -4.83
C HIS A 59 -22.93 15.99 -6.33
N GLU A 60 -23.94 16.11 -7.18
CA GLU A 60 -23.90 15.70 -8.60
C GLU A 60 -22.76 16.31 -9.45
N ASN A 61 -22.26 17.48 -9.08
CA ASN A 61 -21.22 18.17 -9.86
C ASN A 61 -19.78 17.79 -9.45
N ILE A 62 -19.59 17.00 -8.40
CA ILE A 62 -18.29 16.55 -7.93
C ILE A 62 -18.24 15.01 -7.95
N ARG A 63 -17.16 14.45 -8.49
CA ARG A 63 -16.85 13.03 -8.34
C ARG A 63 -15.53 12.86 -7.63
N THR A 64 -15.49 11.95 -6.67
CA THR A 64 -14.26 11.48 -6.04
C THR A 64 -13.90 10.12 -6.62
N ILE A 65 -12.64 9.93 -6.93
CA ILE A 65 -12.10 8.74 -7.59
C ILE A 65 -10.90 8.25 -6.80
N ARG A 66 -10.84 6.95 -6.53
CA ARG A 66 -9.62 6.23 -6.16
C ARG A 66 -9.04 5.69 -7.46
N PRO A 67 -7.97 6.29 -8.01
CA PRO A 67 -7.48 5.96 -9.34
C PRO A 67 -6.75 4.62 -9.40
N LEU A 68 -6.33 4.09 -8.24
CA LEU A 68 -5.70 2.78 -8.13
C LEU A 68 -6.66 1.79 -7.47
N ARG A 69 -6.66 0.55 -7.96
CA ARG A 69 -7.37 -0.59 -7.39
C ARG A 69 -6.51 -1.83 -7.56
N ASP A 70 -6.52 -2.68 -6.56
CA ASP A 70 -5.83 -3.98 -6.62
C ASP A 70 -4.34 -3.83 -7.04
N GLY A 71 -3.68 -2.76 -6.60
CA GLY A 71 -2.28 -2.46 -6.93
C GLY A 71 -2.06 -1.82 -8.31
N VAL A 72 -3.10 -1.63 -9.14
CA VAL A 72 -2.95 -1.16 -10.53
C VAL A 72 -3.74 0.12 -10.81
N ILE A 73 -3.36 0.85 -11.88
CA ILE A 73 -4.08 2.04 -12.33
C ILE A 73 -5.40 1.61 -12.98
N ALA A 74 -6.51 1.94 -12.34
CA ALA A 74 -7.86 1.70 -12.83
C ALA A 74 -8.42 2.90 -13.64
N ASP A 75 -7.96 4.12 -13.33
CA ASP A 75 -8.32 5.35 -14.06
C ASP A 75 -7.06 6.17 -14.31
N PHE A 76 -6.55 6.08 -15.56
CA PHE A 76 -5.30 6.73 -15.97
C PHE A 76 -5.35 8.25 -15.79
N TYR A 77 -6.43 8.88 -16.24
CA TYR A 77 -6.57 10.33 -16.15
C TYR A 77 -6.61 10.82 -14.70
N ALA A 78 -7.41 10.14 -13.87
CA ALA A 78 -7.49 10.46 -12.46
C ALA A 78 -6.15 10.25 -11.73
N CYS A 79 -5.39 9.20 -12.10
CA CYS A 79 -4.06 8.92 -11.57
C CYS A 79 -3.07 10.03 -11.94
N GLU A 80 -3.04 10.44 -13.22
CA GLU A 80 -2.21 11.56 -13.67
C GLU A 80 -2.54 12.85 -12.91
N GLN A 81 -3.83 13.18 -12.76
CA GLN A 81 -4.25 14.38 -12.01
C GLN A 81 -3.84 14.28 -10.54
N MET A 82 -3.98 13.11 -9.92
CA MET A 82 -3.55 12.85 -8.56
C MET A 82 -2.05 13.07 -8.40
N MET A 83 -1.24 12.43 -9.24
CA MET A 83 0.22 12.57 -9.21
C MET A 83 0.65 14.03 -9.38
N ARG A 84 0.10 14.74 -10.36
CA ARG A 84 0.35 16.18 -10.56
C ARG A 84 0.00 17.01 -9.33
N GLY A 85 -1.14 16.72 -8.71
CA GLY A 85 -1.59 17.41 -7.50
C GLY A 85 -0.67 17.19 -6.31
N LEU A 86 -0.22 15.95 -6.09
CA LEU A 86 0.69 15.58 -5.00
C LEU A 86 2.11 16.14 -5.24
N ILE A 87 2.64 16.04 -6.46
CA ILE A 87 3.94 16.63 -6.83
C ILE A 87 3.93 18.16 -6.63
N LYS A 88 2.80 18.83 -6.91
CA LYS A 88 2.66 20.26 -6.69
C LYS A 88 2.74 20.64 -5.21
N GLN A 89 2.32 19.76 -4.29
CA GLN A 89 2.48 19.99 -2.84
C GLN A 89 3.96 19.99 -2.41
N VAL A 90 4.81 19.19 -3.09
CA VAL A 90 6.27 19.18 -2.85
C VAL A 90 6.90 20.50 -3.25
N ASN A 91 6.41 21.11 -4.34
CA ASN A 91 6.99 22.31 -4.95
C ASN A 91 6.37 23.61 -4.37
N THR A 92 6.50 23.83 -3.06
CA THR A 92 5.94 25.03 -2.38
C THR A 92 6.70 26.34 -2.70
N ARG A 93 7.88 26.28 -3.33
CA ARG A 93 8.65 27.47 -3.72
C ARG A 93 8.35 27.83 -5.17
N ASN A 94 7.95 29.07 -5.41
CA ASN A 94 7.83 29.66 -6.75
C ASN A 94 9.19 29.67 -7.43
N HIS A 95 9.55 28.61 -8.13
CA HIS A 95 10.69 28.60 -9.03
C HIS A 95 10.26 29.24 -10.36
N LEU A 96 11.06 30.17 -10.87
CA LEU A 96 10.86 30.80 -12.20
C LEU A 96 10.92 29.80 -13.35
N PHE A 97 11.48 28.60 -13.10
CA PHE A 97 11.56 27.48 -14.04
C PHE A 97 11.12 26.20 -13.32
N SER A 98 10.29 25.37 -13.96
CA SER A 98 9.94 24.04 -13.47
C SER A 98 11.19 23.16 -13.52
N PRO A 99 11.58 22.52 -12.40
CA PRO A 99 12.72 21.61 -12.39
C PRO A 99 12.43 20.37 -13.27
N SER A 100 13.47 19.80 -13.84
CA SER A 100 13.39 18.46 -14.43
C SER A 100 13.24 17.43 -13.29
N LEU A 101 12.26 16.54 -13.37
CA LEU A 101 12.05 15.54 -12.32
C LEU A 101 12.72 14.21 -12.68
N ARG A 102 13.58 13.70 -11.78
CA ARG A 102 14.03 12.30 -11.77
C ARG A 102 13.19 11.55 -10.75
N MET A 103 12.55 10.46 -11.14
CA MET A 103 11.60 9.76 -10.32
C MET A 103 11.97 8.27 -10.22
N VAL A 104 11.82 7.69 -9.02
CA VAL A 104 11.74 6.24 -8.82
C VAL A 104 10.38 5.95 -8.21
N ILE A 105 9.65 4.99 -8.78
CA ILE A 105 8.26 4.67 -8.39
C ILE A 105 8.16 3.19 -8.06
N GLY A 106 7.56 2.88 -6.90
CA GLY A 106 7.19 1.52 -6.51
C GLY A 106 6.05 0.98 -7.38
N VAL A 107 6.15 -0.29 -7.77
CA VAL A 107 5.13 -1.00 -8.55
C VAL A 107 4.99 -2.44 -8.04
N PRO A 108 3.79 -3.04 -8.06
CA PRO A 108 3.60 -4.43 -7.67
C PRO A 108 4.44 -5.39 -8.53
N SER A 109 4.95 -6.46 -7.90
CA SER A 109 5.81 -7.44 -8.59
C SER A 109 5.06 -8.27 -9.65
N GLY A 110 3.72 -8.37 -9.51
CA GLY A 110 2.84 -9.03 -10.46
C GLY A 110 2.36 -8.13 -11.62
N SER A 111 2.89 -6.91 -11.76
CA SER A 111 2.46 -5.97 -12.80
C SER A 111 2.81 -6.46 -14.21
N THR A 112 1.87 -6.35 -15.13
CA THR A 112 2.05 -6.60 -16.56
C THR A 112 2.84 -5.46 -17.21
N GLU A 113 3.46 -5.72 -18.36
CA GLU A 113 4.15 -4.69 -19.15
C GLU A 113 3.25 -3.48 -19.50
N VAL A 114 1.95 -3.72 -19.68
CA VAL A 114 0.97 -2.65 -19.93
C VAL A 114 0.76 -1.79 -18.69
N GLU A 115 0.67 -2.40 -17.52
CA GLU A 115 0.52 -1.71 -16.24
C GLU A 115 1.79 -0.92 -15.89
N LEU A 116 2.98 -1.51 -16.06
CA LEU A 116 4.28 -0.82 -15.88
C LEU A 116 4.38 0.41 -16.79
N ARG A 117 3.98 0.26 -18.06
CA ARG A 117 3.95 1.37 -19.02
C ARG A 117 2.96 2.45 -18.59
N ALA A 118 1.76 2.07 -18.11
CA ALA A 118 0.77 3.03 -17.63
C ALA A 118 1.28 3.88 -16.46
N VAL A 119 2.04 3.28 -15.52
CA VAL A 119 2.67 4.03 -14.42
C VAL A 119 3.72 5.00 -14.96
N ARG A 120 4.59 4.55 -15.87
CA ARG A 120 5.61 5.39 -16.49
C ARG A 120 5.02 6.57 -17.26
N ASP A 121 4.05 6.30 -18.13
CA ASP A 121 3.36 7.33 -18.93
C ASP A 121 2.67 8.36 -17.99
N SER A 122 2.01 7.91 -16.91
CA SER A 122 1.40 8.80 -15.91
C SER A 122 2.45 9.70 -15.22
N ALA A 123 3.61 9.15 -14.87
CA ALA A 123 4.69 9.89 -14.25
C ALA A 123 5.31 10.92 -15.21
N GLU A 124 5.53 10.54 -16.47
CA GLU A 124 6.03 11.44 -17.51
C GLU A 124 5.05 12.60 -17.75
N HIS A 125 3.76 12.30 -17.86
CA HIS A 125 2.71 13.32 -17.98
C HIS A 125 2.63 14.22 -16.75
N ALA A 126 2.95 13.71 -15.56
CA ALA A 126 3.02 14.50 -14.33
C ALA A 126 4.29 15.36 -14.23
N GLY A 127 5.22 15.25 -15.19
CA GLY A 127 6.44 16.07 -15.30
C GLY A 127 7.74 15.30 -15.09
N GLY A 128 7.70 13.97 -14.92
CA GLY A 128 8.87 13.10 -14.89
C GLY A 128 9.64 13.13 -16.20
N ARG A 129 10.97 13.28 -16.13
CA ARG A 129 11.86 13.23 -17.29
C ARG A 129 12.67 11.95 -17.32
N ASP A 130 13.20 11.58 -16.16
CA ASP A 130 13.91 10.31 -15.95
C ASP A 130 13.08 9.49 -14.97
N VAL A 131 12.31 8.50 -15.45
CA VAL A 131 11.43 7.68 -14.64
C VAL A 131 11.99 6.27 -14.57
N TYR A 132 12.15 5.79 -13.35
CA TYR A 132 12.56 4.42 -13.02
C TYR A 132 11.48 3.76 -12.19
N LEU A 133 11.30 2.45 -12.37
CA LEU A 133 10.37 1.65 -11.59
C LEU A 133 11.15 0.63 -10.76
N ILE A 134 10.64 0.34 -9.57
CA ILE A 134 11.15 -0.69 -8.67
C ILE A 134 9.99 -1.54 -8.18
N PHE A 135 10.17 -2.86 -8.09
CA PHE A 135 9.17 -3.72 -7.49
C PHE A 135 9.00 -3.45 -5.99
N GLU A 136 7.76 -3.32 -5.53
CA GLU A 136 7.42 -3.01 -4.14
C GLU A 136 8.11 -3.92 -3.12
N PRO A 137 8.15 -5.26 -3.26
CA PRO A 137 8.82 -6.10 -2.28
C PRO A 137 10.35 -5.88 -2.27
N MET A 138 10.97 -5.54 -3.39
CA MET A 138 12.39 -5.17 -3.44
C MET A 138 12.61 -3.83 -2.71
N ALA A 139 11.74 -2.86 -2.95
CA ALA A 139 11.78 -1.58 -2.25
C ALA A 139 11.54 -1.77 -0.74
N ALA A 140 10.55 -2.58 -0.33
CA ALA A 140 10.30 -2.88 1.07
C ALA A 140 11.53 -3.48 1.76
N ALA A 141 12.18 -4.46 1.14
CA ALA A 141 13.40 -5.08 1.67
C ALA A 141 14.52 -4.04 1.90
N ILE A 142 14.77 -3.19 0.92
CA ILE A 142 15.74 -2.09 1.04
C ILE A 142 15.33 -1.12 2.16
N GLY A 143 14.04 -0.80 2.24
CA GLY A 143 13.50 0.16 3.20
C GLY A 143 13.58 -0.29 4.65
N ILE A 144 13.54 -1.59 4.90
CA ILE A 144 13.73 -2.18 6.24
C ILE A 144 15.20 -2.51 6.54
N GLY A 145 16.13 -2.22 5.60
CA GLY A 145 17.56 -2.35 5.83
C GLY A 145 18.16 -3.71 5.47
N ILE A 146 17.45 -4.56 4.71
CA ILE A 146 17.99 -5.83 4.21
C ILE A 146 19.02 -5.53 3.11
N ASP A 147 20.17 -6.20 3.15
CA ASP A 147 21.13 -6.20 2.05
C ASP A 147 20.64 -7.13 0.92
N VAL A 148 19.90 -6.54 -0.01
CA VAL A 148 19.30 -7.29 -1.13
C VAL A 148 20.32 -7.86 -2.11
N GLU A 149 21.59 -7.37 -2.10
CA GLU A 149 22.67 -7.85 -2.96
C GLU A 149 23.44 -9.03 -2.34
N ALA A 150 23.20 -9.32 -1.05
CA ALA A 150 23.83 -10.46 -0.36
C ALA A 150 23.40 -11.81 -0.97
N PRO A 151 24.27 -12.85 -0.91
CA PRO A 151 23.94 -14.19 -1.36
C PRO A 151 23.15 -14.99 -0.31
N GLU A 152 22.13 -14.36 0.27
CA GLU A 152 21.24 -14.91 1.29
C GLU A 152 19.80 -14.79 0.84
N GLY A 153 18.97 -15.79 1.17
CA GLY A 153 17.53 -15.78 0.91
C GLY A 153 16.77 -14.93 1.94
N ASN A 154 16.13 -13.87 1.50
CA ASN A 154 15.27 -13.05 2.34
C ASN A 154 13.85 -13.05 1.78
N MET A 155 12.85 -13.32 2.63
CA MET A 155 11.45 -13.32 2.23
C MET A 155 10.73 -12.12 2.81
N ILE A 156 10.06 -11.38 1.93
CA ILE A 156 9.24 -10.21 2.26
C ILE A 156 7.79 -10.53 1.94
N VAL A 157 6.91 -10.16 2.85
CA VAL A 157 5.45 -10.14 2.65
C VAL A 157 4.99 -8.71 2.89
N ASP A 158 4.67 -8.00 1.83
CA ASP A 158 4.14 -6.64 1.88
C ASP A 158 2.63 -6.67 1.68
N ILE A 159 1.88 -6.35 2.72
CA ILE A 159 0.41 -6.32 2.70
C ILE A 159 -0.04 -4.88 2.60
N GLY A 160 -0.25 -4.44 1.37
CA GLY A 160 -0.67 -3.08 1.04
C GLY A 160 -2.17 -2.83 1.22
N GLY A 161 -2.69 -1.82 0.51
CA GLY A 161 -4.13 -1.55 0.44
C GLY A 161 -4.85 -2.45 -0.55
N GLY A 162 -4.31 -2.62 -1.77
CA GLY A 162 -4.97 -3.35 -2.86
C GLY A 162 -4.31 -4.68 -3.26
N SER A 163 -3.07 -4.92 -2.85
CA SER A 163 -2.35 -6.17 -3.14
C SER A 163 -1.51 -6.63 -1.97
N THR A 164 -1.24 -7.92 -1.92
CA THR A 164 -0.22 -8.53 -1.06
C THR A 164 0.87 -9.08 -1.95
N GLU A 165 2.08 -8.54 -1.77
CA GLU A 165 3.27 -8.91 -2.51
C GLU A 165 4.15 -9.82 -1.66
N ILE A 166 4.49 -10.97 -2.19
CA ILE A 166 5.32 -11.97 -1.51
C ILE A 166 6.52 -12.25 -2.41
N ALA A 167 7.73 -11.99 -1.93
CA ALA A 167 8.92 -12.21 -2.73
C ALA A 167 10.07 -12.80 -1.92
N VAL A 168 10.83 -13.68 -2.55
CA VAL A 168 12.12 -14.15 -2.08
C VAL A 168 13.20 -13.43 -2.88
N ILE A 169 14.08 -12.75 -2.17
CA ILE A 169 15.11 -11.86 -2.74
C ILE A 169 16.48 -12.44 -2.38
N SER A 170 17.39 -12.48 -3.37
CA SER A 170 18.79 -12.84 -3.20
C SER A 170 19.62 -12.28 -4.36
N LEU A 171 20.87 -11.89 -4.11
CA LEU A 171 21.83 -11.43 -5.15
C LEU A 171 21.26 -10.30 -6.05
N GLY A 172 20.50 -9.36 -5.46
CA GLY A 172 19.91 -8.24 -6.18
C GLY A 172 18.75 -8.61 -7.11
N GLY A 173 18.18 -9.82 -6.99
CA GLY A 173 17.08 -10.31 -7.82
C GLY A 173 15.93 -10.89 -7.02
N ILE A 174 14.74 -10.88 -7.61
CA ILE A 174 13.59 -11.62 -7.10
C ILE A 174 13.67 -13.04 -7.67
N VAL A 175 13.88 -14.02 -6.79
CA VAL A 175 14.03 -15.44 -7.16
C VAL A 175 12.68 -16.14 -7.28
N SER A 176 11.76 -15.81 -6.36
CA SER A 176 10.38 -16.29 -6.36
C SER A 176 9.48 -15.15 -5.94
N ASN A 177 8.33 -15.02 -6.59
CA ASN A 177 7.31 -14.04 -6.20
C ASN A 177 5.91 -14.62 -6.35
N ASN A 178 5.01 -14.11 -5.53
CA ASN A 178 3.57 -14.33 -5.64
C ASN A 178 2.87 -13.01 -5.28
N SER A 179 2.03 -12.53 -6.18
CA SER A 179 1.23 -11.32 -5.98
C SER A 179 -0.24 -11.70 -6.01
N ILE A 180 -0.97 -11.35 -4.96
CA ILE A 180 -2.41 -11.59 -4.87
C ILE A 180 -3.14 -10.27 -4.65
N ARG A 181 -4.32 -10.15 -5.25
CA ARG A 181 -5.22 -9.00 -5.11
C ARG A 181 -6.16 -9.19 -3.93
N ILE A 182 -5.57 -9.41 -2.75
CA ILE A 182 -6.25 -9.51 -1.46
C ILE A 182 -5.38 -8.80 -0.46
N ALA A 183 -5.90 -7.72 0.11
CA ALA A 183 -5.15 -6.84 0.99
C ALA A 183 -6.07 -6.00 1.88
N GLY A 184 -5.61 -4.83 2.33
CA GLY A 184 -6.32 -3.98 3.28
C GLY A 184 -7.74 -3.60 2.87
N ASP A 185 -7.98 -3.34 1.57
CA ASP A 185 -9.29 -2.96 1.04
C ASP A 185 -10.29 -4.13 1.10
N ASP A 186 -9.82 -5.39 0.88
CA ASP A 186 -10.66 -6.58 1.03
C ASP A 186 -11.07 -6.79 2.49
N LEU A 187 -10.12 -6.62 3.43
CA LEU A 187 -10.41 -6.69 4.87
C LEU A 187 -11.44 -5.63 5.27
N THR A 188 -11.36 -4.43 4.70
CA THR A 188 -12.33 -3.35 4.93
C THR A 188 -13.70 -3.71 4.37
N ALA A 189 -13.76 -4.30 3.17
CA ALA A 189 -14.99 -4.75 2.55
C ALA A 189 -15.64 -5.91 3.32
N ASP A 190 -14.86 -6.87 3.81
CA ASP A 190 -15.34 -7.95 4.66
C ASP A 190 -16.01 -7.40 5.93
N ILE A 191 -15.40 -6.42 6.59
CA ILE A 191 -15.97 -5.76 7.77
C ILE A 191 -17.27 -5.01 7.41
N GLN A 192 -17.28 -4.30 6.27
CA GLN A 192 -18.48 -3.57 5.83
C GLN A 192 -19.66 -4.52 5.58
N GLU A 193 -19.39 -5.66 4.94
CA GLU A 193 -20.38 -6.70 4.71
C GLU A 193 -20.85 -7.34 6.03
N TYR A 194 -19.93 -7.63 6.95
CA TYR A 194 -20.22 -8.19 8.26
C TYR A 194 -21.13 -7.27 9.08
N MET A 195 -20.82 -5.98 9.20
CA MET A 195 -21.66 -5.00 9.88
C MET A 195 -23.07 -4.95 9.30
N SER A 196 -23.14 -5.03 7.98
CA SER A 196 -24.42 -5.05 7.27
C SER A 196 -25.25 -6.28 7.56
N ARG A 197 -24.64 -7.48 7.61
CA ARG A 197 -25.34 -8.76 7.73
C ARG A 197 -25.63 -9.15 9.19
N GLN A 198 -24.66 -8.95 10.08
CA GLN A 198 -24.78 -9.42 11.47
C GLN A 198 -25.41 -8.36 12.38
N HIS A 199 -25.03 -7.11 12.20
CA HIS A 199 -25.53 -6.02 13.05
C HIS A 199 -26.66 -5.21 12.42
N ASN A 200 -27.03 -5.49 11.15
CA ASN A 200 -28.02 -4.70 10.40
C ASN A 200 -27.74 -3.19 10.38
N VAL A 201 -26.48 -2.80 10.49
CA VAL A 201 -26.06 -1.41 10.43
C VAL A 201 -25.36 -1.12 9.09
N LYS A 202 -25.70 0.01 8.47
CA LYS A 202 -25.02 0.46 7.25
C LYS A 202 -23.82 1.33 7.66
N VAL A 203 -22.63 0.88 7.32
CA VAL A 203 -21.39 1.64 7.52
C VAL A 203 -20.78 2.03 6.18
N SER A 204 -20.11 3.18 6.12
CA SER A 204 -19.31 3.59 4.97
C SER A 204 -17.98 2.81 4.92
N GLU A 205 -17.31 2.82 3.77
CA GLU A 205 -15.95 2.26 3.63
C GLU A 205 -15.00 2.87 4.69
N ARG A 206 -15.04 4.19 4.87
CA ARG A 206 -14.25 4.90 5.88
C ARG A 206 -14.54 4.45 7.31
N MET A 207 -15.79 4.13 7.64
CA MET A 207 -16.15 3.62 8.97
C MET A 207 -15.64 2.18 9.14
N ALA A 208 -15.77 1.33 8.14
CA ALA A 208 -15.24 -0.04 8.16
C ALA A 208 -13.71 -0.05 8.32
N GLU A 209 -13.01 0.87 7.64
CA GLU A 209 -11.57 1.07 7.83
C GLU A 209 -11.21 1.47 9.27
N ARG A 210 -12.01 2.35 9.88
CA ARG A 210 -11.83 2.71 11.29
C ARG A 210 -12.06 1.53 12.23
N ILE A 211 -13.06 0.68 11.96
CA ILE A 211 -13.27 -0.55 12.72
C ILE A 211 -12.02 -1.43 12.62
N LYS A 212 -11.49 -1.64 11.41
CA LYS A 212 -10.27 -2.41 11.17
C LYS A 212 -9.09 -1.88 11.97
N ILE A 213 -8.86 -0.56 11.96
CA ILE A 213 -7.74 0.06 12.68
C ILE A 213 -7.91 -0.08 14.21
N ASN A 214 -9.12 0.10 14.74
CA ASN A 214 -9.35 0.11 16.19
C ASN A 214 -9.44 -1.29 16.79
N VAL A 215 -10.16 -2.21 16.14
CA VAL A 215 -10.45 -3.55 16.68
C VAL A 215 -10.12 -4.69 15.70
N GLY A 216 -9.42 -4.41 14.60
CA GLY A 216 -8.96 -5.44 13.67
C GLY A 216 -7.96 -6.38 14.33
N ALA A 217 -8.18 -7.68 14.15
CA ALA A 217 -7.33 -8.73 14.67
C ALA A 217 -7.31 -9.94 13.74
N ALA A 218 -6.21 -10.67 13.75
CA ALA A 218 -6.06 -11.95 13.05
C ALA A 218 -6.32 -13.16 13.96
N LEU A 219 -6.41 -12.94 15.28
CA LEU A 219 -6.63 -13.96 16.31
C LEU A 219 -7.80 -13.55 17.20
N THR A 220 -8.54 -14.56 17.70
CA THR A 220 -9.63 -14.38 18.68
C THR A 220 -9.13 -14.28 20.13
N GLU A 221 -7.86 -14.58 20.38
CA GLU A 221 -7.21 -14.51 21.67
C GLU A 221 -5.92 -13.70 21.58
N LEU A 222 -5.97 -12.45 22.05
CA LEU A 222 -4.84 -11.50 22.02
C LEU A 222 -4.18 -11.31 23.40
N GLY A 223 -4.77 -11.87 24.48
CA GLY A 223 -4.25 -11.66 25.84
C GLY A 223 -4.28 -10.19 26.26
N ASP A 224 -3.15 -9.69 26.76
CA ASP A 224 -3.03 -8.31 27.24
C ASP A 224 -3.07 -7.24 26.12
N ASP A 225 -2.90 -7.64 24.85
CA ASP A 225 -2.96 -6.75 23.69
C ASP A 225 -4.38 -6.56 23.15
N ALA A 226 -5.40 -7.11 23.83
CA ALA A 226 -6.79 -7.02 23.41
C ALA A 226 -7.29 -5.56 23.48
N PRO A 227 -7.80 -5.00 22.35
CA PRO A 227 -8.38 -3.67 22.37
C PRO A 227 -9.77 -3.68 23.04
N GLU A 228 -10.18 -2.51 23.53
CA GLU A 228 -11.58 -2.29 23.96
C GLU A 228 -12.52 -2.31 22.77
N ASP A 229 -13.82 -2.62 23.02
CA ASP A 229 -14.85 -2.60 21.99
C ASP A 229 -14.97 -1.21 21.35
N TYR A 230 -15.09 -1.19 20.03
CA TYR A 230 -15.28 0.03 19.26
C TYR A 230 -16.76 0.32 19.02
N ILE A 231 -17.24 1.47 19.47
CA ILE A 231 -18.64 1.85 19.30
C ILE A 231 -18.87 2.45 17.92
N VAL A 232 -19.70 1.78 17.12
CA VAL A 232 -20.07 2.18 15.77
C VAL A 232 -21.47 2.80 15.76
N HIS A 233 -21.58 3.98 15.15
CA HIS A 233 -22.86 4.67 14.95
C HIS A 233 -23.26 4.59 13.47
N GLY A 234 -24.50 4.21 13.21
CA GLY A 234 -25.01 4.15 11.85
C GLY A 234 -26.53 3.94 11.77
N PRO A 235 -27.12 4.09 10.58
CA PRO A 235 -28.52 3.79 10.41
C PRO A 235 -28.77 2.28 10.34
N ASN A 236 -29.79 1.81 11.02
CA ASN A 236 -30.29 0.46 10.87
C ASN A 236 -30.79 0.25 9.43
N ARG A 237 -30.40 -0.83 8.78
CA ARG A 237 -30.74 -1.11 7.38
C ARG A 237 -32.23 -1.32 7.11
N ILE A 238 -32.98 -1.75 8.13
CA ILE A 238 -34.41 -2.11 7.99
C ILE A 238 -35.29 -0.91 8.36
N THR A 239 -34.98 -0.26 9.49
CA THR A 239 -35.82 0.80 10.04
C THR A 239 -35.35 2.21 9.70
N ALA A 240 -34.11 2.35 9.16
CA ALA A 240 -33.40 3.61 8.94
C ALA A 240 -33.17 4.46 10.23
N LEU A 241 -33.49 3.93 11.41
CA LEU A 241 -33.29 4.64 12.67
C LEU A 241 -31.80 4.60 13.08
N PRO A 242 -31.30 5.64 13.76
CA PRO A 242 -29.96 5.62 14.34
C PRO A 242 -29.81 4.47 15.33
N MET A 243 -28.63 3.82 15.30
CA MET A 243 -28.25 2.79 16.27
C MET A 243 -26.78 2.88 16.60
N GLU A 244 -26.45 2.37 17.78
CA GLU A 244 -25.09 2.17 18.27
C GLU A 244 -24.80 0.69 18.39
N VAL A 245 -23.62 0.26 17.95
CA VAL A 245 -23.22 -1.14 17.99
C VAL A 245 -21.81 -1.21 18.57
N PRO A 246 -21.61 -1.89 19.72
CA PRO A 246 -20.28 -2.26 20.16
C PRO A 246 -19.75 -3.37 19.25
N VAL A 247 -18.51 -3.21 18.77
CA VAL A 247 -17.83 -4.17 17.90
C VAL A 247 -16.58 -4.64 18.62
N CYS A 248 -16.48 -5.94 18.90
CA CYS A 248 -15.33 -6.52 19.56
C CYS A 248 -14.33 -7.08 18.53
N TYR A 249 -13.06 -7.20 18.95
CA TYR A 249 -12.01 -7.72 18.06
C TYR A 249 -12.21 -9.20 17.69
N GLN A 250 -12.85 -10.00 18.56
CA GLN A 250 -13.09 -11.42 18.28
C GLN A 250 -14.01 -11.62 17.09
N GLU A 251 -15.09 -10.82 16.99
CA GLU A 251 -15.99 -10.90 15.86
C GLU A 251 -15.33 -10.40 14.57
N VAL A 252 -14.46 -9.38 14.66
CA VAL A 252 -13.69 -8.91 13.51
C VAL A 252 -12.67 -9.98 13.07
N ALA A 253 -12.00 -10.66 14.00
CA ALA A 253 -11.11 -11.77 13.66
C ALA A 253 -11.84 -12.90 12.91
N HIS A 254 -13.05 -13.27 13.35
CA HIS A 254 -13.88 -14.23 12.60
C HIS A 254 -14.30 -13.72 11.21
N CYS A 255 -14.63 -12.44 11.11
CA CYS A 255 -14.99 -11.80 9.86
C CYS A 255 -13.85 -11.89 8.83
N LEU A 256 -12.61 -11.66 9.26
CA LEU A 256 -11.42 -11.59 8.40
C LEU A 256 -10.79 -12.95 8.07
N GLU A 257 -11.26 -14.03 8.70
CA GLU A 257 -10.71 -15.39 8.59
C GLU A 257 -10.47 -15.82 7.13
N LYS A 258 -11.46 -15.62 6.27
CA LYS A 258 -11.39 -16.03 4.87
C LYS A 258 -10.31 -15.30 4.07
N SER A 259 -10.19 -14.00 4.25
CA SER A 259 -9.22 -13.17 3.53
C SER A 259 -7.81 -13.42 4.04
N ILE A 260 -7.63 -13.56 5.36
CA ILE A 260 -6.32 -13.91 5.94
C ILE A 260 -5.86 -15.30 5.48
N SER A 261 -6.75 -16.29 5.45
CA SER A 261 -6.41 -17.66 4.97
C SER A 261 -5.93 -17.69 3.52
N LYS A 262 -6.37 -16.76 2.67
CA LYS A 262 -5.86 -16.63 1.30
C LYS A 262 -4.44 -16.08 1.28
N VAL A 263 -4.13 -15.12 2.16
CA VAL A 263 -2.76 -14.60 2.35
C VAL A 263 -1.85 -15.73 2.83
N GLU A 264 -2.27 -16.53 3.83
CA GLU A 264 -1.53 -17.69 4.30
C GLU A 264 -1.21 -18.68 3.16
N THR A 265 -2.21 -18.98 2.33
CA THR A 265 -2.05 -19.88 1.18
C THR A 265 -1.05 -19.32 0.17
N ALA A 266 -1.08 -18.03 -0.09
CA ALA A 266 -0.16 -17.37 -1.02
C ALA A 266 1.28 -17.40 -0.51
N ILE A 267 1.50 -17.23 0.80
CA ILE A 267 2.82 -17.33 1.42
C ILE A 267 3.36 -18.76 1.30
N LEU A 268 2.54 -19.77 1.63
CA LEU A 268 2.92 -21.19 1.47
C LEU A 268 3.28 -21.52 0.03
N SER A 269 2.50 -21.05 -0.94
CA SER A 269 2.80 -21.26 -2.36
C SER A 269 4.13 -20.61 -2.79
N ALA A 270 4.47 -19.45 -2.26
CA ALA A 270 5.76 -18.81 -2.53
C ALA A 270 6.93 -19.63 -1.93
N LEU A 271 6.75 -20.14 -0.72
CA LEU A 271 7.73 -21.02 -0.06
C LEU A 271 7.95 -22.32 -0.82
N GLU A 272 6.88 -22.97 -1.32
CA GLU A 272 6.94 -24.18 -2.13
C GLU A 272 7.77 -24.01 -3.41
N ASN A 273 7.73 -22.81 -4.00
CA ASN A 273 8.48 -22.47 -5.20
C ASN A 273 9.89 -21.93 -4.92
N THR A 274 10.30 -21.86 -3.66
CA THR A 274 11.61 -21.34 -3.25
C THR A 274 12.67 -22.44 -3.33
N PRO A 275 13.85 -22.15 -3.95
CA PRO A 275 14.97 -23.09 -3.96
C PRO A 275 15.38 -23.51 -2.53
N PRO A 276 15.77 -24.78 -2.30
CA PRO A 276 16.05 -25.32 -0.97
C PRO A 276 17.09 -24.54 -0.16
N GLU A 277 18.14 -24.03 -0.83
CA GLU A 277 19.20 -23.25 -0.16
C GLU A 277 18.66 -21.93 0.39
N LEU A 278 17.85 -21.19 -0.40
CA LEU A 278 17.23 -19.96 0.05
C LEU A 278 16.12 -20.21 1.07
N TYR A 279 15.45 -21.36 0.99
CA TYR A 279 14.47 -21.78 1.99
C TYR A 279 15.14 -21.96 3.37
N ALA A 280 16.33 -22.55 3.40
CA ALA A 280 17.09 -22.71 4.65
C ALA A 280 17.46 -21.34 5.26
N ASP A 281 17.85 -20.38 4.43
CA ASP A 281 18.10 -19.01 4.90
C ASP A 281 16.85 -18.37 5.50
N ILE A 282 15.69 -18.51 4.83
CA ILE A 282 14.41 -17.96 5.29
C ILE A 282 13.99 -18.58 6.63
N VAL A 283 14.19 -19.87 6.83
CA VAL A 283 13.91 -20.53 8.12
C VAL A 283 14.78 -19.96 9.24
N HIS A 284 16.03 -19.60 8.93
CA HIS A 284 16.97 -19.02 9.89
C HIS A 284 16.67 -17.53 10.17
N ASN A 285 16.46 -16.75 9.10
CA ASN A 285 16.30 -15.28 9.18
C ASN A 285 14.87 -14.85 9.54
N GLY A 286 13.89 -15.73 9.34
CA GLY A 286 12.46 -15.40 9.42
C GLY A 286 11.94 -14.70 8.15
N ILE A 287 10.67 -14.34 8.20
CA ILE A 287 9.93 -13.66 7.12
C ILE A 287 9.58 -12.27 7.60
N TYR A 288 9.81 -11.25 6.77
CA TYR A 288 9.55 -9.86 7.13
C TYR A 288 8.21 -9.40 6.61
N LEU A 289 7.42 -8.76 7.50
CA LEU A 289 6.11 -8.17 7.19
C LEU A 289 6.26 -6.67 6.98
N ALA A 290 5.80 -6.18 5.84
CA ALA A 290 5.70 -4.77 5.49
C ALA A 290 4.26 -4.41 5.08
N GLY A 291 4.01 -3.14 4.79
CA GLY A 291 2.70 -2.63 4.44
C GLY A 291 1.77 -2.41 5.64
N GLY A 292 0.68 -1.72 5.41
CA GLY A 292 -0.31 -1.41 6.46
C GLY A 292 -1.01 -2.61 7.06
N GLY A 293 -1.16 -3.69 6.27
CA GLY A 293 -1.76 -4.95 6.72
C GLY A 293 -0.92 -5.67 7.79
N ALA A 294 0.39 -5.45 7.82
CA ALA A 294 1.28 -5.99 8.86
C ALA A 294 0.92 -5.50 10.28
N LEU A 295 0.19 -4.39 10.38
CA LEU A 295 -0.27 -3.83 11.65
C LEU A 295 -1.55 -4.50 12.20
N LEU A 296 -2.14 -5.46 11.48
CA LEU A 296 -3.30 -6.22 11.98
C LEU A 296 -2.87 -7.03 13.21
N ARG A 297 -3.54 -6.81 14.35
CA ARG A 297 -3.14 -7.41 15.63
C ARG A 297 -3.08 -8.93 15.57
N GLY A 298 -1.96 -9.49 16.01
CA GLY A 298 -1.74 -10.92 16.07
C GLY A 298 -1.52 -11.61 14.72
N LEU A 299 -1.35 -10.85 13.63
CA LEU A 299 -1.11 -11.44 12.30
C LEU A 299 0.24 -12.16 12.25
N ASP A 300 1.29 -11.56 12.78
CA ASP A 300 2.63 -12.14 12.88
C ASP A 300 2.63 -13.46 13.65
N LYS A 301 1.94 -13.50 14.80
CA LYS A 301 1.77 -14.70 15.62
C LYS A 301 0.99 -15.77 14.86
N ARG A 302 -0.14 -15.41 14.25
CA ARG A 302 -0.96 -16.34 13.47
C ARG A 302 -0.16 -16.97 12.32
N LEU A 303 0.57 -16.16 11.56
CA LEU A 303 1.40 -16.64 10.47
C LEU A 303 2.55 -17.51 10.96
N THR A 304 3.21 -17.13 12.06
CA THR A 304 4.26 -17.93 12.70
C THR A 304 3.73 -19.30 13.15
N ASP A 305 2.58 -19.35 13.81
CA ASP A 305 1.98 -20.59 14.30
C ASP A 305 1.55 -21.49 13.12
N LYS A 306 1.09 -20.91 12.01
CA LYS A 306 0.61 -21.65 10.84
C LYS A 306 1.74 -22.19 9.97
N ILE A 307 2.80 -21.41 9.79
CA ILE A 307 3.88 -21.68 8.81
C ILE A 307 5.10 -22.29 9.49
N ASN A 308 5.21 -22.12 10.83
CA ASN A 308 6.33 -22.57 11.64
C ASN A 308 7.68 -21.92 11.25
N ILE A 309 7.64 -20.69 10.75
CA ILE A 309 8.78 -19.81 10.50
C ILE A 309 8.48 -18.50 11.23
N PRO A 310 9.45 -17.87 11.93
CA PRO A 310 9.21 -16.58 12.59
C PRO A 310 8.82 -15.49 11.59
N PHE A 311 7.82 -14.67 11.95
CA PHE A 311 7.46 -13.47 11.21
C PHE A 311 7.85 -12.23 12.00
N HIS A 312 8.48 -11.27 11.33
CA HIS A 312 8.99 -10.05 11.91
C HIS A 312 8.30 -8.84 11.28
N ILE A 313 7.55 -8.08 12.08
CA ILE A 313 6.96 -6.82 11.60
C ILE A 313 8.08 -5.80 11.46
N ALA A 314 8.18 -5.12 10.32
CA ALA A 314 9.11 -4.02 10.11
C ALA A 314 8.87 -2.90 11.15
N GLU A 315 9.92 -2.18 11.55
CA GLU A 315 9.80 -1.08 12.53
C GLU A 315 8.79 -0.02 12.09
N ASP A 316 8.75 0.28 10.79
CA ASP A 316 7.79 1.21 10.18
C ASP A 316 7.23 0.60 8.88
N PRO A 317 6.27 -0.35 9.01
CA PRO A 317 5.82 -1.14 7.87
C PRO A 317 5.06 -0.31 6.84
N LEU A 318 4.37 0.74 7.25
CA LEU A 318 3.61 1.64 6.34
C LEU A 318 4.51 2.38 5.35
N HIS A 319 5.75 2.69 5.75
CA HIS A 319 6.66 3.48 4.93
C HIS A 319 7.83 2.67 4.36
N ALA A 320 7.83 1.35 4.52
CA ALA A 320 8.93 0.48 4.10
C ALA A 320 9.23 0.63 2.60
N VAL A 321 8.20 0.51 1.75
CA VAL A 321 8.31 0.68 0.28
C VAL A 321 8.80 2.07 -0.07
N ALA A 322 8.21 3.12 0.49
CA ALA A 322 8.60 4.50 0.22
C ALA A 322 10.05 4.78 0.62
N LYS A 323 10.49 4.31 1.80
CA LYS A 323 11.88 4.44 2.27
C LYS A 323 12.86 3.75 1.32
N GLY A 324 12.55 2.53 0.91
CA GLY A 324 13.39 1.77 -0.03
C GLY A 324 13.45 2.41 -1.40
N THR A 325 12.33 2.91 -1.91
CA THR A 325 12.26 3.69 -3.15
C THR A 325 13.13 4.95 -3.05
N GLY A 326 13.15 5.61 -1.86
CA GLY A 326 14.02 6.74 -1.56
C GLY A 326 15.52 6.37 -1.55
N VAL A 327 15.87 5.19 -1.06
CA VAL A 327 17.25 4.67 -1.12
C VAL A 327 17.62 4.33 -2.57
N ALA A 328 16.73 3.70 -3.32
CA ALA A 328 16.93 3.36 -4.72
C ALA A 328 17.17 4.61 -5.59
N LEU A 329 16.44 5.70 -5.33
CA LEU A 329 16.62 6.97 -6.02
C LEU A 329 18.05 7.54 -5.89
N LYS A 330 18.64 7.41 -4.71
CA LYS A 330 20.03 7.83 -4.46
C LYS A 330 21.09 6.92 -5.10
N ASN A 331 20.70 5.71 -5.48
CA ASN A 331 21.57 4.66 -5.99
C ASN A 331 21.15 4.19 -7.39
N VAL A 332 20.54 5.06 -8.20
CA VAL A 332 20.00 4.72 -9.52
C VAL A 332 21.08 4.11 -10.43
N ASP A 333 22.31 4.59 -10.35
CA ASP A 333 23.43 4.09 -11.19
C ASP A 333 24.03 2.78 -10.66
N ARG A 334 23.75 2.41 -9.40
CA ARG A 334 24.25 1.19 -8.76
C ARG A 334 23.29 0.02 -8.92
N PHE A 335 22.01 0.24 -8.73
CA PHE A 335 21.01 -0.82 -8.69
C PHE A 335 20.57 -1.23 -10.10
N SER A 336 21.08 -2.38 -10.56
CA SER A 336 20.80 -2.92 -11.90
C SER A 336 19.36 -3.44 -12.07
N PHE A 337 18.63 -3.65 -10.98
CA PHE A 337 17.25 -4.13 -10.98
C PHE A 337 16.21 -3.00 -11.16
N LEU A 338 16.63 -1.75 -11.26
CA LEU A 338 15.75 -0.65 -11.61
C LEU A 338 15.36 -0.71 -13.09
N MET A 339 14.07 -0.66 -13.35
CA MET A 339 13.51 -0.70 -14.71
C MET A 339 13.37 0.73 -15.25
N ARG A 340 13.94 0.98 -16.43
CA ARG A 340 13.88 2.29 -17.10
C ARG A 340 12.86 2.30 -18.22
#